data_625d6688114324f8f188f8df5025303f
#
_entry.id   625d6688114324f8f188f8df5025303f
#
_cell.length_a   1.000
_cell.length_b   1.000
_cell.length_c   1.000
_cell.angle_alpha   90.00
_cell.angle_beta   90.00
_cell.angle_gamma   90.00
#
_symmetry.space_group_name_H-M   'P 1'
#
loop_
_entity.id
_entity.type
_entity.pdbx_description
1 polymer ?
#
loop_
_entity_poly.entity_id
_entity_poly.type
_entity_poly.pdbx_seq_one_letter_code
_entity_poly.pdbx_strand_id
1 'polypeptide(L)'
;TPRYARLIQRDTPLVLEIFERLFDHESFTGRSGTFFGYEGLGSIYWHMVSKLLLAVQETYFRALESGAPAKVLQGLSVAYYDVRAGIGDYKTPDNYGAFPMDPYSHTPGQGGARQPGLTGQVKEDFLCRFGELGVSVKGGEIHFCPALLRRDEFVSGRTEFAYYDVASIRQVLRLQAGELAFTCCQVPVVFRLAPKNSL
;
A
#
# COMPACT_ATOMS: atom_id res chain seq x y z
N THR A 1 -15.02 -1.43 22.60
CA THR A 1 -15.57 -1.29 23.97
C THR A 1 -15.93 -2.67 24.50
N PRO A 2 -15.70 -3.01 25.79
CA PRO A 2 -16.00 -4.34 26.37
C PRO A 2 -17.45 -4.79 26.18
N ARG A 3 -18.36 -3.85 26.08
CA ARG A 3 -19.81 -4.10 25.88
C ARG A 3 -20.10 -4.88 24.59
N TYR A 4 -19.36 -4.63 23.53
CA TYR A 4 -19.59 -5.27 22.23
C TYR A 4 -18.75 -6.53 22.01
N ALA A 5 -17.68 -6.73 22.76
CA ALA A 5 -16.77 -7.86 22.56
C ALA A 5 -17.49 -9.22 22.68
N ARG A 6 -18.38 -9.38 23.68
CA ARG A 6 -19.16 -10.61 23.86
C ARG A 6 -20.19 -10.82 22.76
N LEU A 7 -20.81 -9.73 22.28
CA LEU A 7 -21.78 -9.81 21.16
C LEU A 7 -21.05 -10.20 19.87
N ILE A 8 -19.91 -9.57 19.58
CA ILE A 8 -19.08 -9.90 18.42
C ILE A 8 -18.69 -11.38 18.49
N GLN A 9 -18.14 -11.84 19.60
CA GLN A 9 -17.70 -13.24 19.74
C GLN A 9 -18.85 -14.23 19.57
N ARG A 10 -20.05 -13.91 20.08
CA ARG A 10 -21.24 -14.74 19.97
C ARG A 10 -21.79 -14.74 18.54
N ASP A 11 -21.89 -13.58 17.91
CA ASP A 11 -22.67 -13.40 16.69
C ASP A 11 -21.82 -13.50 15.41
N THR A 12 -20.47 -13.47 15.50
CA THR A 12 -19.59 -13.62 14.35
C THR A 12 -19.88 -14.88 13.52
N PRO A 13 -20.04 -16.08 14.09
CA PRO A 13 -20.37 -17.26 13.29
C PRO A 13 -21.68 -17.12 12.50
N LEU A 14 -22.70 -16.57 13.12
CA LEU A 14 -24.00 -16.33 12.47
C LEU A 14 -23.88 -15.31 11.33
N VAL A 15 -23.13 -14.23 11.56
CA VAL A 15 -22.91 -13.21 10.52
C VAL A 15 -22.16 -13.80 9.32
N LEU A 16 -21.15 -14.63 9.55
CA LEU A 16 -20.42 -15.31 8.48
C LEU A 16 -21.32 -16.29 7.72
N GLU A 17 -22.18 -17.05 8.41
CA GLU A 17 -23.15 -17.95 7.78
C GLU A 17 -24.17 -17.17 6.93
N ILE A 18 -24.68 -16.05 7.43
CA ILE A 18 -25.59 -15.19 6.66
C ILE A 18 -24.90 -14.64 5.42
N PHE A 19 -23.65 -14.21 5.54
CA PHE A 19 -22.85 -13.74 4.42
C PHE A 19 -22.70 -14.83 3.36
N GLU A 20 -22.33 -16.05 3.76
CA GLU A 20 -22.16 -17.16 2.83
C GLU A 20 -23.45 -17.51 2.11
N ARG A 21 -24.57 -17.59 2.83
CA ARG A 21 -25.88 -17.82 2.23
C ARG A 21 -26.35 -16.72 1.27
N LEU A 22 -25.97 -15.46 1.55
CA LEU A 22 -26.38 -14.33 0.73
C LEU A 22 -25.55 -14.22 -0.54
N PHE A 23 -24.25 -14.43 -0.44
CA PHE A 23 -23.31 -14.20 -1.54
C PHE A 23 -22.92 -15.47 -2.27
N ASP A 24 -23.12 -16.66 -1.67
CA ASP A 24 -22.84 -17.99 -2.27
C ASP A 24 -21.47 -18.01 -2.98
N HIS A 25 -20.41 -17.71 -2.23
CA HIS A 25 -19.07 -17.51 -2.76
C HIS A 25 -18.55 -18.73 -3.53
N GLU A 26 -18.96 -19.93 -3.17
CA GLU A 26 -18.54 -21.15 -3.84
C GLU A 26 -19.09 -21.28 -5.27
N SER A 27 -20.25 -20.67 -5.53
CA SER A 27 -20.87 -20.67 -6.87
C SER A 27 -20.47 -19.47 -7.73
N PHE A 28 -19.69 -18.53 -7.18
CA PHE A 28 -19.28 -17.34 -7.91
C PHE A 28 -18.36 -17.67 -9.08
N THR A 29 -18.80 -17.35 -10.29
CA THR A 29 -18.11 -17.64 -11.56
C THR A 29 -17.45 -16.42 -12.19
N GLY A 30 -17.49 -15.25 -11.54
CA GLY A 30 -16.96 -14.00 -12.04
C GLY A 30 -17.95 -13.19 -12.86
N ARG A 31 -17.52 -12.08 -13.41
CA ARG A 31 -18.38 -11.13 -14.14
C ARG A 31 -18.96 -11.72 -15.44
N SER A 32 -18.20 -12.59 -16.10
CA SER A 32 -18.63 -13.26 -17.32
C SER A 32 -19.59 -14.43 -17.07
N GLY A 33 -19.60 -14.97 -15.86
CA GLY A 33 -20.32 -16.20 -15.54
C GLY A 33 -19.75 -17.46 -16.17
N THR A 34 -18.59 -17.37 -16.83
CA THR A 34 -18.03 -18.46 -17.65
C THR A 34 -16.77 -19.11 -17.08
N PHE A 35 -15.99 -18.37 -16.30
CA PHE A 35 -14.66 -18.81 -15.86
C PHE A 35 -14.55 -18.86 -14.33
N PHE A 36 -15.15 -19.89 -13.72
CA PHE A 36 -14.89 -20.18 -12.32
C PHE A 36 -13.39 -20.37 -12.09
N GLY A 37 -12.87 -19.77 -11.03
CA GLY A 37 -11.44 -19.81 -10.73
C GLY A 37 -10.56 -18.90 -11.58
N TYR A 38 -11.10 -18.28 -12.64
CA TYR A 38 -10.41 -17.26 -13.42
C TYR A 38 -10.88 -15.84 -13.06
N GLU A 39 -12.18 -15.64 -12.99
CA GLU A 39 -12.78 -14.34 -12.63
C GLU A 39 -13.43 -14.36 -11.24
N GLY A 40 -13.46 -15.48 -10.55
CA GLY A 40 -14.11 -15.68 -9.26
C GLY A 40 -13.11 -16.01 -8.14
N LEU A 41 -13.53 -16.89 -7.24
CA LEU A 41 -12.81 -17.23 -6.00
C LEU A 41 -11.39 -17.79 -6.19
N GLY A 42 -11.10 -18.41 -7.33
CA GLY A 42 -9.76 -18.92 -7.64
C GLY A 42 -8.81 -17.87 -8.22
N SER A 43 -9.23 -16.60 -8.31
CA SER A 43 -8.46 -15.53 -8.92
C SER A 43 -7.96 -14.52 -7.89
N ILE A 44 -6.82 -13.90 -8.18
CA ILE A 44 -6.33 -12.75 -7.41
C ILE A 44 -6.87 -11.48 -8.06
N TYR A 45 -7.58 -10.70 -7.27
CA TYR A 45 -8.14 -9.42 -7.68
C TYR A 45 -7.21 -8.29 -7.24
N TRP A 46 -6.20 -8.00 -8.04
CA TRP A 46 -5.11 -7.09 -7.67
C TRP A 46 -5.56 -5.68 -7.34
N HIS A 47 -6.57 -5.15 -8.00
CA HIS A 47 -7.11 -3.84 -7.64
C HIS A 47 -7.85 -3.86 -6.28
N MET A 48 -8.34 -5.01 -5.81
CA MET A 48 -8.88 -5.15 -4.46
C MET A 48 -7.75 -5.27 -3.44
N VAL A 49 -6.65 -5.94 -3.79
CA VAL A 49 -5.45 -6.01 -2.94
C VAL A 49 -4.82 -4.63 -2.76
N SER A 50 -4.75 -3.81 -3.81
CA SER A 50 -4.26 -2.44 -3.70
C SER A 50 -5.19 -1.55 -2.85
N LYS A 51 -6.50 -1.76 -2.91
CA LYS A 51 -7.46 -1.09 -2.00
C LYS A 51 -7.30 -1.55 -0.55
N LEU A 52 -7.03 -2.83 -0.33
CA LEU A 52 -6.72 -3.35 1.00
C LEU A 52 -5.45 -2.69 1.54
N LEU A 53 -4.40 -2.57 0.72
CA LEU A 53 -3.17 -1.87 1.10
C LEU A 53 -3.47 -0.44 1.58
N LEU A 54 -4.23 0.32 0.79
CA LEU A 54 -4.63 1.68 1.15
C LEU A 54 -5.46 1.71 2.44
N ALA A 55 -6.40 0.78 2.62
CA ALA A 55 -7.22 0.70 3.83
C ALA A 55 -6.38 0.39 5.09
N VAL A 56 -5.36 -0.45 4.98
CA VAL A 56 -4.41 -0.72 6.08
C VAL A 56 -3.62 0.55 6.40
N GLN A 57 -3.16 1.28 5.39
CA GLN A 57 -2.45 2.55 5.57
C GLN A 57 -3.33 3.59 6.27
N GLU A 58 -4.57 3.78 5.82
CA GLU A 58 -5.51 4.70 6.45
C GLU A 58 -5.80 4.31 7.90
N THR A 59 -5.89 3.01 8.18
CA THR A 59 -6.08 2.49 9.54
C THR A 59 -4.87 2.80 10.42
N TYR A 60 -3.65 2.66 9.87
CA TYR A 60 -2.42 3.04 10.56
C TYR A 60 -2.42 4.53 10.94
N PHE A 61 -2.73 5.42 10.01
CA PHE A 61 -2.75 6.86 10.30
C PHE A 61 -3.85 7.25 11.28
N ARG A 62 -5.03 6.66 11.20
CA ARG A 62 -6.07 6.86 12.22
C ARG A 62 -5.63 6.38 13.60
N ALA A 63 -4.97 5.23 13.68
CA ALA A 63 -4.41 4.72 14.93
C ALA A 63 -3.33 5.65 15.48
N LEU A 64 -2.44 6.17 14.62
CA LEU A 64 -1.42 7.13 14.99
C LEU A 64 -2.04 8.43 15.54
N GLU A 65 -3.02 9.00 14.84
CA GLU A 65 -3.72 10.22 15.25
C GLU A 65 -4.50 10.05 16.56
N SER A 66 -5.02 8.84 16.81
CA SER A 66 -5.73 8.53 18.07
C SER A 66 -4.81 8.19 19.24
N GLY A 67 -3.49 8.22 19.06
CA GLY A 67 -2.53 7.86 20.10
C GLY A 67 -2.53 6.38 20.47
N ALA A 68 -2.77 5.51 19.50
CA ALA A 68 -2.78 4.06 19.75
C ALA A 68 -1.41 3.57 20.28
N PRO A 69 -1.39 2.49 21.09
CA PRO A 69 -0.15 1.93 21.61
C PRO A 69 0.84 1.54 20.49
N ALA A 70 2.14 1.72 20.76
CA ALA A 70 3.21 1.44 19.78
C ALA A 70 3.13 0.01 19.20
N LYS A 71 2.71 -0.98 19.98
CA LYS A 71 2.50 -2.36 19.50
C LYS A 71 1.43 -2.45 18.40
N VAL A 72 0.36 -1.66 18.50
CA VAL A 72 -0.71 -1.61 17.48
C VAL A 72 -0.17 -0.98 16.20
N LEU A 73 0.53 0.16 16.31
CA LEU A 73 1.15 0.83 15.17
C LEU A 73 2.16 -0.08 14.47
N GLN A 74 3.00 -0.78 15.23
CA GLN A 74 3.94 -1.75 14.69
C GLN A 74 3.22 -2.88 13.95
N GLY A 75 2.16 -3.46 14.52
CA GLY A 75 1.38 -4.51 13.88
C GLY A 75 0.75 -4.05 12.55
N LEU A 76 0.20 -2.84 12.52
CA LEU A 76 -0.37 -2.26 11.31
C LEU A 76 0.69 -1.95 10.26
N SER A 77 1.87 -1.47 10.67
CA SER A 77 3.00 -1.25 9.76
C SER A 77 3.48 -2.55 9.13
N VAL A 78 3.62 -3.62 9.93
CA VAL A 78 3.98 -4.95 9.41
C VAL A 78 2.93 -5.43 8.42
N ALA A 79 1.64 -5.39 8.78
CA ALA A 79 0.56 -5.81 7.89
C ALA A 79 0.54 -5.00 6.58
N TYR A 80 0.81 -3.69 6.64
CA TYR A 80 0.92 -2.85 5.46
C TYR A 80 2.01 -3.34 4.51
N TYR A 81 3.22 -3.56 5.02
CA TYR A 81 4.34 -3.99 4.19
C TYR A 81 4.23 -5.45 3.73
N ASP A 82 3.55 -6.32 4.47
CA ASP A 82 3.24 -7.68 4.02
C ASP A 82 2.29 -7.67 2.81
N VAL A 83 1.23 -6.86 2.84
CA VAL A 83 0.34 -6.68 1.70
C VAL A 83 1.07 -6.05 0.52
N ARG A 84 1.89 -5.01 0.77
CA ARG A 84 2.68 -4.35 -0.26
C ARG A 84 3.66 -5.31 -0.95
N ALA A 85 4.36 -6.13 -0.19
CA ALA A 85 5.24 -7.16 -0.75
C ALA A 85 4.50 -8.13 -1.66
N GLY A 86 3.23 -8.39 -1.35
CA GLY A 86 2.33 -9.23 -2.17
C GLY A 86 1.98 -8.63 -3.52
N ILE A 87 2.00 -7.31 -3.69
CA ILE A 87 1.58 -6.63 -4.94
C ILE A 87 2.68 -6.65 -6.02
N GLY A 88 3.88 -7.06 -5.70
CA GLY A 88 4.87 -7.31 -6.73
C GLY A 88 6.18 -6.55 -6.64
N ASP A 89 6.34 -5.60 -5.73
CA ASP A 89 7.59 -4.84 -5.56
C ASP A 89 8.83 -5.74 -5.36
N TYR A 90 8.60 -6.94 -4.80
CA TYR A 90 9.66 -7.91 -4.48
C TYR A 90 9.46 -9.27 -5.15
N LYS A 91 8.55 -9.36 -6.12
CA LYS A 91 8.31 -10.62 -6.86
C LYS A 91 9.02 -10.60 -8.20
N THR A 92 9.63 -11.73 -8.54
CA THR A 92 10.16 -11.93 -9.89
C THR A 92 9.03 -12.10 -10.90
N PRO A 93 9.26 -11.83 -12.20
CA PRO A 93 8.29 -12.12 -13.26
C PRO A 93 7.80 -13.57 -13.26
N ASP A 94 8.62 -14.53 -12.86
CA ASP A 94 8.25 -15.94 -12.77
C ASP A 94 7.16 -16.17 -11.72
N ASN A 95 7.29 -15.54 -10.55
CA ASN A 95 6.29 -15.63 -9.48
C ASN A 95 5.03 -14.82 -9.77
N TYR A 96 5.16 -13.75 -10.50
CA TYR A 96 4.07 -12.83 -10.80
C TYR A 96 3.39 -13.16 -12.14
N GLY A 97 4.12 -13.85 -13.03
CA GLY A 97 3.65 -14.29 -14.34
C GLY A 97 3.63 -13.23 -15.43
N ALA A 98 4.01 -12.01 -15.09
CA ALA A 98 4.19 -10.88 -15.99
C ALA A 98 5.12 -9.87 -15.31
N PHE A 99 5.44 -8.78 -16.00
CA PHE A 99 6.09 -7.66 -15.32
C PHE A 99 5.22 -7.19 -14.15
N PRO A 100 5.78 -7.00 -12.94
CA PRO A 100 5.01 -6.66 -11.74
C PRO A 100 4.51 -5.22 -11.75
N MET A 101 4.16 -4.70 -12.92
CA MET A 101 3.74 -3.31 -13.03
C MET A 101 2.24 -3.13 -12.97
N ASP A 102 1.49 -4.02 -13.54
CA ASP A 102 0.04 -3.89 -13.52
C ASP A 102 -0.63 -5.16 -14.09
N PRO A 103 -0.86 -6.17 -13.26
CA PRO A 103 -1.62 -7.32 -13.72
C PRO A 103 -3.05 -6.89 -14.03
N TYR A 104 -3.62 -7.49 -15.05
CA TYR A 104 -5.05 -7.41 -15.29
C TYR A 104 -5.83 -7.76 -14.02
N SER A 105 -7.00 -7.14 -13.83
CA SER A 105 -7.76 -7.26 -12.58
C SER A 105 -8.09 -8.70 -12.16
N HIS A 106 -8.06 -9.64 -13.09
CA HIS A 106 -8.33 -11.05 -12.87
C HIS A 106 -7.07 -11.86 -13.17
N THR A 107 -6.48 -12.41 -12.14
CA THR A 107 -5.28 -13.25 -12.26
C THR A 107 -5.55 -14.59 -11.61
N PRO A 108 -5.34 -15.70 -12.31
CA PRO A 108 -5.45 -17.04 -11.71
C PRO A 108 -4.57 -17.15 -10.47
N GLY A 109 -5.03 -17.83 -9.43
CA GLY A 109 -4.29 -18.03 -8.19
C GLY A 109 -2.98 -18.79 -8.35
N GLN A 110 -2.79 -19.45 -9.51
CA GLN A 110 -1.58 -20.17 -9.87
C GLN A 110 -1.06 -19.71 -11.23
N GLY A 111 0.27 -19.59 -11.36
CA GLY A 111 0.92 -19.24 -12.63
C GLY A 111 1.02 -17.74 -12.93
N GLY A 112 0.72 -16.91 -11.95
CA GLY A 112 0.92 -15.46 -12.02
C GLY A 112 0.01 -14.70 -12.97
N ALA A 113 0.24 -13.41 -13.12
CA ALA A 113 -0.52 -12.54 -14.01
C ALA A 113 -0.18 -12.82 -15.48
N ARG A 114 -1.17 -13.20 -16.26
CA ARG A 114 -0.99 -13.52 -17.68
C ARG A 114 -1.37 -12.38 -18.62
N GLN A 115 -2.06 -11.40 -18.12
CA GLN A 115 -2.50 -10.23 -18.87
C GLN A 115 -2.14 -8.97 -18.09
N PRO A 116 -0.95 -8.39 -18.31
CA PRO A 116 -0.62 -7.09 -17.75
C PRO A 116 -1.54 -6.02 -18.35
N GLY A 117 -1.99 -5.11 -17.54
CA GLY A 117 -2.87 -4.03 -18.00
C GLY A 117 -3.04 -2.96 -16.94
N LEU A 118 -3.17 -1.72 -17.35
CA LEU A 118 -3.44 -0.59 -16.48
C LEU A 118 -4.89 -0.69 -15.97
N THR A 119 -5.07 -1.30 -14.82
CA THR A 119 -6.36 -1.36 -14.14
C THR A 119 -6.38 -0.42 -12.94
N GLY A 120 -7.27 -0.44 -12.05
CA GLY A 120 -7.44 0.54 -10.97
C GLY A 120 -6.34 0.62 -9.90
N GLN A 121 -5.19 -0.03 -10.06
CA GLN A 121 -4.14 -0.07 -9.04
C GLN A 121 -3.33 1.23 -8.93
N VAL A 122 -3.12 1.93 -10.04
CA VAL A 122 -2.22 3.10 -10.12
C VAL A 122 -2.61 4.18 -9.12
N LYS A 123 -3.90 4.43 -8.96
CA LYS A 123 -4.39 5.43 -8.00
C LYS A 123 -4.05 5.04 -6.57
N GLU A 124 -4.32 3.82 -6.18
CA GLU A 124 -4.05 3.31 -4.84
C GLU A 124 -2.54 3.28 -4.56
N ASP A 125 -1.72 2.94 -5.55
CA ASP A 125 -0.26 2.96 -5.42
C ASP A 125 0.27 4.37 -5.16
N PHE A 126 -0.18 5.37 -5.92
CA PHE A 126 0.14 6.77 -5.67
C PHE A 126 -0.27 7.23 -4.26
N LEU A 127 -1.49 6.94 -3.85
CA LEU A 127 -1.99 7.33 -2.53
C LEU A 127 -1.20 6.65 -1.41
N CYS A 128 -0.85 5.38 -1.59
CA CYS A 128 -0.01 4.64 -0.64
C CYS A 128 1.38 5.27 -0.56
N ARG A 129 1.98 5.63 -1.69
CA ARG A 129 3.31 6.27 -1.70
C ARG A 129 3.29 7.65 -1.04
N PHE A 130 2.26 8.45 -1.28
CA PHE A 130 2.09 9.71 -0.55
C PHE A 130 2.01 9.49 0.96
N GLY A 131 1.26 8.50 1.41
CA GLY A 131 1.19 8.14 2.82
C GLY A 131 2.54 7.67 3.39
N GLU A 132 3.31 6.85 2.68
CA GLU A 132 4.67 6.46 3.09
C GLU A 132 5.58 7.67 3.25
N LEU A 133 5.58 8.58 2.27
CA LEU A 133 6.32 9.84 2.31
C LEU A 133 5.71 10.83 3.32
N GLY A 134 4.57 10.49 3.91
CA GLY A 134 3.89 11.32 4.90
C GLY A 134 3.31 12.60 4.36
N VAL A 135 3.05 12.66 3.05
CA VAL A 135 2.47 13.85 2.40
C VAL A 135 0.98 13.89 2.66
N SER A 136 0.50 14.96 3.28
CA SER A 136 -0.92 15.19 3.52
C SER A 136 -1.26 16.68 3.38
N VAL A 137 -2.52 16.98 3.10
CA VAL A 137 -3.02 18.36 3.03
C VAL A 137 -4.08 18.54 4.11
N LYS A 138 -3.84 19.46 5.03
CA LYS A 138 -4.77 19.78 6.12
C LYS A 138 -4.89 21.29 6.25
N GLY A 139 -6.12 21.81 6.26
CA GLY A 139 -6.35 23.24 6.39
C GLY A 139 -5.73 24.12 5.29
N GLY A 140 -5.50 23.57 4.09
CA GLY A 140 -4.83 24.27 2.99
C GLY A 140 -3.30 24.24 3.05
N GLU A 141 -2.72 23.55 4.02
CA GLU A 141 -1.27 23.40 4.19
C GLU A 141 -0.81 21.99 3.83
N ILE A 142 0.38 21.89 3.24
CA ILE A 142 1.04 20.60 2.96
C ILE A 142 1.88 20.22 4.17
N HIS A 143 1.60 19.04 4.71
CA HIS A 143 2.33 18.46 5.83
C HIS A 143 3.19 17.29 5.36
N PHE A 144 4.36 17.12 5.98
CA PHE A 144 5.28 16.02 5.74
C PHE A 144 5.55 15.30 7.06
N CYS A 145 4.97 14.11 7.23
CA CYS A 145 5.13 13.28 8.44
C CYS A 145 5.37 11.81 8.04
N PRO A 146 6.62 11.42 7.74
CA PRO A 146 6.95 10.10 7.18
C PRO A 146 6.95 8.99 8.24
N ALA A 147 5.86 8.84 8.99
CA ALA A 147 5.76 7.87 10.09
C ALA A 147 5.77 6.41 9.63
N LEU A 148 5.39 6.15 8.38
CA LEU A 148 5.35 4.81 7.79
C LEU A 148 6.57 4.53 6.89
N LEU A 149 7.37 5.55 6.55
CA LEU A 149 8.52 5.41 5.66
C LEU A 149 9.59 4.51 6.26
N ARG A 150 10.13 3.60 5.44
CA ARG A 150 11.17 2.65 5.87
C ARG A 150 12.54 3.31 5.90
N ARG A 151 13.34 2.94 6.89
CA ARG A 151 14.71 3.46 7.03
C ARG A 151 15.66 2.96 5.94
N ASP A 152 15.41 1.81 5.35
CA ASP A 152 16.21 1.24 4.27
C ASP A 152 16.03 1.95 2.91
N GLU A 153 15.06 2.85 2.79
CA GLU A 153 14.88 3.72 1.63
C GLU A 153 15.85 4.92 1.62
N PHE A 154 16.44 5.24 2.77
CA PHE A 154 17.43 6.31 2.84
C PHE A 154 18.76 5.86 2.24
N VAL A 155 19.40 6.73 1.46
CA VAL A 155 20.67 6.37 0.79
C VAL A 155 21.74 6.03 1.81
N SER A 156 22.53 5.02 1.52
CA SER A 156 23.62 4.56 2.39
C SER A 156 24.93 5.33 2.19
N GLY A 157 25.03 6.10 1.11
CA GLY A 157 26.23 6.85 0.74
C GLY A 157 25.90 8.10 -0.08
N ARG A 158 26.94 8.78 -0.53
CA ARG A 158 26.76 9.95 -1.41
C ARG A 158 26.20 9.52 -2.75
N THR A 159 25.14 10.20 -3.20
CA THR A 159 24.50 9.98 -4.50
C THR A 159 23.94 11.27 -5.07
N GLU A 160 23.50 11.26 -6.30
CA GLU A 160 22.86 12.39 -6.96
C GLU A 160 21.37 12.09 -7.20
N PHE A 161 20.54 13.06 -6.91
CA PHE A 161 19.12 13.06 -7.23
C PHE A 161 18.85 14.12 -8.29
N ALA A 162 18.57 13.67 -9.52
CA ALA A 162 18.24 14.55 -10.63
C ALA A 162 16.73 14.73 -10.74
N TYR A 163 16.26 15.95 -10.91
CA TYR A 163 14.85 16.28 -11.08
C TYR A 163 14.68 17.47 -12.03
N TYR A 164 13.44 17.73 -12.45
CA TYR A 164 13.07 18.93 -13.19
C TYR A 164 12.27 19.86 -12.28
N ASP A 165 12.69 21.10 -12.18
CA ASP A 165 12.01 22.13 -11.38
C ASP A 165 10.76 22.69 -12.09
N VAL A 166 10.10 23.64 -11.45
CA VAL A 166 8.87 24.27 -11.96
C VAL A 166 9.07 25.05 -13.27
N ALA A 167 10.30 25.38 -13.62
CA ALA A 167 10.67 25.97 -14.91
C ALA A 167 11.06 24.92 -15.96
N SER A 168 10.88 23.64 -15.66
CA SER A 168 11.32 22.50 -16.49
C SER A 168 12.82 22.46 -16.73
N ILE A 169 13.60 23.04 -15.82
CA ILE A 169 15.05 23.00 -15.88
C ILE A 169 15.55 21.80 -15.06
N ARG A 170 16.46 21.00 -15.65
CA ARG A 170 17.06 19.88 -14.96
C ARG A 170 17.99 20.37 -13.85
N GLN A 171 17.70 19.93 -12.64
CA GLN A 171 18.48 20.20 -11.43
C GLN A 171 19.09 18.93 -10.88
N VAL A 172 20.14 19.06 -10.07
CA VAL A 172 20.77 17.93 -9.39
C VAL A 172 21.06 18.30 -7.94
N LEU A 173 20.54 17.49 -7.03
CA LEU A 173 20.87 17.56 -5.60
C LEU A 173 21.88 16.48 -5.24
N ARG A 174 22.88 16.82 -4.42
CA ARG A 174 23.82 15.86 -3.86
C ARG A 174 23.35 15.41 -2.49
N LEU A 175 22.96 14.14 -2.40
CA LEU A 175 22.51 13.52 -1.16
C LEU A 175 23.69 12.91 -0.41
N GLN A 176 23.59 12.97 0.92
CA GLN A 176 24.52 12.32 1.85
C GLN A 176 23.88 11.04 2.41
N ALA A 177 24.69 10.19 3.02
CA ALA A 177 24.18 9.01 3.72
C ALA A 177 23.10 9.41 4.76
N GLY A 178 22.01 8.68 4.80
CA GLY A 178 20.87 8.95 5.67
C GLY A 178 19.92 10.04 5.16
N GLU A 179 20.03 10.43 3.89
CA GLU A 179 19.06 11.31 3.22
C GLU A 179 18.19 10.53 2.23
N LEU A 180 16.98 11.05 2.00
CA LEU A 180 16.04 10.62 0.97
C LEU A 180 15.46 11.86 0.31
N ALA A 181 15.43 11.90 -1.01
CA ALA A 181 14.85 13.01 -1.76
C ALA A 181 13.73 12.56 -2.69
N PHE A 182 12.73 13.40 -2.83
CA PHE A 182 11.66 13.27 -3.82
C PHE A 182 11.19 14.67 -4.25
N THR A 183 10.33 14.75 -5.25
CA THR A 183 9.68 16.01 -5.62
C THR A 183 8.18 15.97 -5.27
N CYS A 184 7.69 17.07 -4.69
CA CYS A 184 6.27 17.31 -4.52
C CYS A 184 5.92 18.57 -5.32
N CYS A 185 5.05 18.46 -6.32
CA CYS A 185 4.74 19.54 -7.28
C CYS A 185 6.01 20.18 -7.89
N GLN A 186 6.96 19.37 -8.30
CA GLN A 186 8.28 19.76 -8.84
C GLN A 186 9.21 20.50 -7.84
N VAL A 187 8.78 20.67 -6.60
CA VAL A 187 9.63 21.21 -5.53
C VAL A 187 10.35 20.04 -4.84
N PRO A 188 11.68 20.08 -4.70
CA PRO A 188 12.42 19.02 -4.05
C PRO A 188 12.19 19.04 -2.53
N VAL A 189 11.96 17.87 -1.96
CA VAL A 189 11.84 17.64 -0.52
C VAL A 189 12.94 16.67 -0.13
N VAL A 190 13.69 16.97 0.91
CA VAL A 190 14.76 16.10 1.42
C VAL A 190 14.47 15.75 2.86
N PHE A 191 14.31 14.45 3.12
CA PHE A 191 14.28 13.93 4.48
C PHE A 191 15.69 13.57 4.92
N ARG A 192 15.98 13.79 6.20
CA ARG A 192 17.25 13.41 6.82
C ARG A 192 16.98 12.64 8.10
N LEU A 193 17.61 11.49 8.25
CA LEU A 193 17.57 10.74 9.49
C LEU A 193 18.22 11.56 10.62
N ALA A 194 17.47 11.75 11.70
CA ALA A 194 18.04 12.38 12.89
C ALA A 194 19.12 11.48 13.52
N PRO A 195 20.18 12.05 14.11
CA PRO A 195 21.14 11.27 14.91
C PRO A 195 20.42 10.52 16.02
N LYS A 196 20.91 9.32 16.37
CA LYS A 196 20.30 8.44 17.39
C LYS A 196 20.13 9.06 18.80
N ASN A 197 20.70 10.23 19.05
CA ASN A 197 20.73 10.89 20.36
C ASN A 197 19.98 12.25 20.41
N SER A 198 19.03 12.48 19.50
CA SER A 198 18.30 13.77 19.45
C SER A 198 16.89 13.67 20.03
N LEU A 199 16.72 12.95 21.13
CA LEU A 199 15.55 13.02 22.03
C LEU A 199 16.05 13.12 23.47
#